data_4aee2fecb26d385d809322846432db2c
#
_entry.id   4aee2fecb26d385d809322846432db2c
#
_cell.length_a   1.000
_cell.length_b   1.000
_cell.length_c   1.000
_cell.angle_alpha   90.00
_cell.angle_beta   90.00
_cell.angle_gamma   90.00
#
_symmetry.space_group_name_H-M   'P 1'
#
loop_
_entity.id
_entity.type
_entity.pdbx_description
1 polymer ?
#
loop_
_entity_poly.entity_id
_entity_poly.type
_entity_poly.pdbx_seq_one_letter_code
_entity_poly.pdbx_strand_id
1 'polypeptide(L)'
;TDNDNHCYSVTSVSVTKDIASPVVNIPAVDQIDCTTQTQTITVNHTITNNDGVSYKWSTDETTSVINVTEGGAYSVTVTDNDNHCYSVTSVSVTKDVIAPTISIPAVEQIDCTTQTQTISVSASVTNGAGVSYLWSTNGNESSITVSDGDIYSVTVTDNDNHCYSVTSVSVTKDVATPTINIPAVEQIDCTTQTQTITVNHTITNNDGV
;
A
#
# COMPACT_ATOMS: atom_id res chain seq x y z
N THR A 1 -58.92 55.00 15.38
CA THR A 1 -60.16 55.76 15.07
C THR A 1 -60.07 57.11 15.69
N ASP A 2 -60.32 58.14 14.96
CA ASP A 2 -60.45 59.51 15.46
C ASP A 2 -61.87 59.67 16.08
N ASN A 3 -61.98 60.04 17.32
CA ASN A 3 -63.26 60.08 18.03
C ASN A 3 -64.13 61.27 17.64
N ASP A 4 -63.55 62.29 16.99
CA ASP A 4 -64.31 63.50 16.60
C ASP A 4 -64.98 63.36 15.25
N ASN A 5 -64.30 62.69 14.31
CA ASN A 5 -64.80 62.55 12.93
C ASN A 5 -65.08 61.09 12.47
N HIS A 6 -64.88 60.12 13.35
CA HIS A 6 -65.05 58.68 13.17
C HIS A 6 -64.17 58.10 12.05
N CYS A 7 -63.13 58.86 11.58
CA CYS A 7 -62.20 58.32 10.61
C CYS A 7 -61.25 57.36 11.28
N TYR A 8 -60.86 56.31 10.57
CA TYR A 8 -59.90 55.32 11.02
C TYR A 8 -58.89 55.01 9.97
N SER A 9 -57.68 54.70 10.39
CA SER A 9 -56.68 54.08 9.51
C SER A 9 -56.39 52.67 10.00
N VAL A 10 -56.20 51.80 9.07
CA VAL A 10 -55.79 50.39 9.34
C VAL A 10 -54.41 50.20 8.77
N THR A 11 -53.55 49.66 9.61
CA THR A 11 -52.22 49.18 9.17
C THR A 11 -52.17 47.70 9.48
N SER A 12 -51.56 46.93 8.60
CA SER A 12 -51.32 45.51 8.77
C SER A 12 -49.83 45.20 8.77
N VAL A 13 -49.42 44.26 9.53
CA VAL A 13 -48.09 43.67 9.50
C VAL A 13 -48.20 42.22 9.08
N SER A 14 -47.38 41.78 8.19
CA SER A 14 -47.27 40.40 7.85
C SER A 14 -46.13 39.77 8.69
N VAL A 15 -46.44 38.66 9.37
CA VAL A 15 -45.47 37.86 10.06
C VAL A 15 -45.18 36.60 9.23
N THR A 16 -43.98 36.46 8.74
CA THR A 16 -43.49 35.28 8.03
C THR A 16 -42.88 34.29 9.04
N LYS A 17 -42.99 33.02 8.73
CA LYS A 17 -42.38 31.95 9.50
C LYS A 17 -41.45 31.16 8.59
N ASP A 18 -40.19 31.16 8.85
CA ASP A 18 -39.19 30.28 8.23
C ASP A 18 -38.62 29.32 9.29
N ILE A 19 -38.80 28.03 9.07
CA ILE A 19 -38.32 26.95 9.95
C ILE A 19 -37.67 25.83 9.11
N ALA A 20 -37.31 26.13 7.88
CA ALA A 20 -36.67 25.17 7.00
C ALA A 20 -35.22 24.95 7.46
N SER A 21 -34.86 23.70 7.74
CA SER A 21 -33.47 23.34 8.01
C SER A 21 -32.69 23.18 6.71
N PRO A 22 -31.39 23.46 6.71
CA PRO A 22 -30.52 23.17 5.56
C PRO A 22 -30.61 21.71 5.13
N VAL A 23 -30.66 21.45 3.82
CA VAL A 23 -30.42 20.09 3.30
C VAL A 23 -28.92 19.93 3.10
N VAL A 24 -28.34 18.93 3.73
CA VAL A 24 -26.88 18.72 3.75
C VAL A 24 -26.51 17.33 3.24
N ASN A 25 -25.39 17.25 2.53
CA ASN A 25 -24.84 16.00 2.02
C ASN A 25 -23.30 16.05 2.00
N ILE A 26 -22.66 14.99 2.43
CA ILE A 26 -21.23 14.75 2.25
C ILE A 26 -21.08 13.61 1.25
N PRO A 27 -20.42 13.81 0.11
CA PRO A 27 -20.08 12.71 -0.82
C PRO A 27 -19.21 11.64 -0.13
N ALA A 28 -19.21 10.44 -0.68
CA ALA A 28 -18.28 9.40 -0.23
C ALA A 28 -16.83 9.90 -0.35
N VAL A 29 -16.02 9.51 0.61
CA VAL A 29 -14.60 9.86 0.70
C VAL A 29 -13.80 8.58 0.60
N ASP A 30 -12.72 8.62 -0.19
CA ASP A 30 -11.82 7.48 -0.36
C ASP A 30 -11.01 7.21 0.90
N GLN A 31 -10.39 6.04 0.96
CA GLN A 31 -9.51 5.62 2.04
C GLN A 31 -8.24 6.49 2.10
N ILE A 32 -7.73 6.71 3.29
CA ILE A 32 -6.35 7.19 3.50
C ILE A 32 -5.43 5.98 3.40
N ASP A 33 -4.46 6.05 2.49
CA ASP A 33 -3.52 4.97 2.19
C ASP A 33 -2.07 5.47 2.11
N CYS A 34 -1.12 4.60 1.70
CA CYS A 34 0.29 4.98 1.60
C CYS A 34 0.58 6.00 0.49
N THR A 35 -0.30 6.14 -0.50
CA THR A 35 -0.17 7.10 -1.60
C THR A 35 -0.96 8.38 -1.33
N THR A 36 -2.11 8.25 -0.70
CA THR A 36 -3.03 9.35 -0.39
C THR A 36 -3.14 9.52 1.13
N GLN A 37 -2.22 10.27 1.70
CA GLN A 37 -2.10 10.47 3.16
C GLN A 37 -3.09 11.49 3.73
N THR A 38 -3.82 12.19 2.88
CA THR A 38 -4.78 13.22 3.28
C THR A 38 -6.03 13.12 2.43
N GLN A 39 -7.20 13.13 3.06
CA GLN A 39 -8.48 13.22 2.38
C GLN A 39 -9.15 14.56 2.61
N THR A 40 -9.79 15.08 1.57
CA THR A 40 -10.58 16.30 1.62
C THR A 40 -12.06 15.94 1.75
N ILE A 41 -12.70 16.42 2.82
CA ILE A 41 -14.12 16.24 3.06
C ILE A 41 -14.82 17.57 2.74
N THR A 42 -15.76 17.53 1.80
CA THR A 42 -16.56 18.69 1.41
C THR A 42 -18.02 18.47 1.77
N VAL A 43 -18.63 19.41 2.47
CA VAL A 43 -20.08 19.39 2.71
C VAL A 43 -20.80 20.25 1.69
N ASN A 44 -21.79 19.66 1.03
CA ASN A 44 -22.73 20.36 0.16
C ASN A 44 -23.99 20.67 0.95
N HIS A 45 -24.59 21.84 0.70
CA HIS A 45 -25.82 22.27 1.34
C HIS A 45 -26.73 23.04 0.40
N THR A 46 -28.01 23.06 0.72
CA THR A 46 -29.01 23.97 0.14
C THR A 46 -29.88 24.54 1.23
N ILE A 47 -30.18 25.84 1.12
CA ILE A 47 -31.08 26.61 2.00
C ILE A 47 -32.16 27.27 1.15
N THR A 48 -33.26 27.67 1.77
CA THR A 48 -34.44 28.27 1.07
C THR A 48 -34.26 29.77 0.79
N ASN A 49 -33.48 30.44 1.59
CA ASN A 49 -33.19 31.88 1.52
C ASN A 49 -31.69 32.08 1.34
N ASN A 50 -31.18 32.83 0.62
CA ASN A 50 -29.77 32.94 0.21
C ASN A 50 -28.85 33.68 1.24
N ASP A 51 -29.17 33.64 2.53
CA ASP A 51 -28.52 34.43 3.60
C ASP A 51 -27.22 33.79 4.16
N GLY A 52 -26.85 32.64 3.63
CA GLY A 52 -25.62 31.93 3.97
C GLY A 52 -25.77 30.98 5.16
N VAL A 53 -24.75 30.18 5.35
CA VAL A 53 -24.68 29.16 6.42
C VAL A 53 -23.39 29.26 7.21
N SER A 54 -23.40 28.77 8.43
CA SER A 54 -22.23 28.50 9.24
C SER A 54 -22.03 27.01 9.44
N TYR A 55 -20.78 26.60 9.61
CA TYR A 55 -20.36 25.21 9.76
C TYR A 55 -19.70 25.01 11.12
N LYS A 56 -19.89 23.85 11.71
CA LYS A 56 -19.16 23.39 12.89
C LYS A 56 -18.89 21.89 12.75
N TRP A 57 -17.64 21.54 12.53
CA TRP A 57 -17.19 20.16 12.45
C TRP A 57 -16.91 19.58 13.84
N SER A 58 -16.90 18.26 13.93
CA SER A 58 -16.46 17.54 15.14
C SER A 58 -14.99 17.76 15.48
N THR A 59 -14.22 18.28 14.55
CA THR A 59 -12.80 18.63 14.64
C THR A 59 -12.58 20.12 14.93
N ASP A 60 -13.66 20.86 15.21
CA ASP A 60 -13.72 22.29 15.53
C ASP A 60 -13.55 23.26 14.34
N GLU A 61 -13.28 22.81 13.12
CA GLU A 61 -13.26 23.66 11.93
C GLU A 61 -14.65 24.22 11.62
N THR A 62 -14.65 25.39 10.92
CA THR A 62 -15.84 26.16 10.59
C THR A 62 -15.99 26.45 9.09
N THR A 63 -15.27 25.74 8.25
CA THR A 63 -15.32 25.88 6.78
C THR A 63 -16.17 24.77 6.14
N SER A 64 -16.60 24.98 4.91
CA SER A 64 -17.33 23.94 4.13
C SER A 64 -16.45 22.77 3.72
N VAL A 65 -15.13 22.88 3.88
CA VAL A 65 -14.13 21.88 3.48
C VAL A 65 -13.13 21.71 4.60
N ILE A 66 -12.83 20.46 4.94
CA ILE A 66 -11.73 20.12 5.87
C ILE A 66 -10.81 19.07 5.23
N ASN A 67 -9.57 19.05 5.70
CA ASN A 67 -8.59 18.03 5.33
C ASN A 67 -8.28 17.16 6.55
N VAL A 68 -8.33 15.84 6.37
CA VAL A 68 -8.13 14.88 7.44
C VAL A 68 -7.01 13.89 7.08
N THR A 69 -6.23 13.51 8.07
CA THR A 69 -5.10 12.57 7.96
C THR A 69 -5.32 11.29 8.77
N GLU A 70 -6.42 11.23 9.51
CA GLU A 70 -6.76 10.08 10.35
C GLU A 70 -8.09 9.45 9.91
N GLY A 71 -8.20 8.13 10.10
CA GLY A 71 -9.46 7.41 9.94
C GLY A 71 -10.39 7.72 11.10
N GLY A 72 -11.69 7.84 10.81
CA GLY A 72 -12.69 8.15 11.85
C GLY A 72 -14.01 8.62 11.27
N ALA A 73 -14.93 8.93 12.18
CA ALA A 73 -16.21 9.53 11.83
C ALA A 73 -16.10 11.05 11.97
N TYR A 74 -16.39 11.77 10.91
CA TYR A 74 -16.38 13.22 10.84
C TYR A 74 -17.81 13.72 10.67
N SER A 75 -18.29 14.52 11.61
CA SER A 75 -19.64 15.11 11.56
C SER A 75 -19.57 16.62 11.44
N VAL A 76 -20.53 17.18 10.73
CA VAL A 76 -20.69 18.62 10.58
C VAL A 76 -22.11 19.03 10.91
N THR A 77 -22.23 20.11 11.66
CA THR A 77 -23.48 20.87 11.86
C THR A 77 -23.45 22.05 10.90
N VAL A 78 -24.48 22.16 10.06
CA VAL A 78 -24.69 23.28 9.15
C VAL A 78 -25.90 24.06 9.63
N THR A 79 -25.72 25.32 9.98
CA THR A 79 -26.75 26.21 10.52
C THR A 79 -27.07 27.31 9.52
N ASP A 80 -28.35 27.51 9.21
CA ASP A 80 -28.84 28.65 8.46
C ASP A 80 -28.73 29.92 9.31
N ASN A 81 -28.07 30.93 8.80
CA ASN A 81 -27.76 32.14 9.56
C ASN A 81 -28.99 33.07 9.76
N ASP A 82 -30.03 32.91 8.96
CA ASP A 82 -31.26 33.70 9.06
C ASP A 82 -32.20 33.12 10.13
N ASN A 83 -32.62 31.87 9.98
CA ASN A 83 -33.63 31.27 10.84
C ASN A 83 -33.04 30.42 11.99
N HIS A 84 -31.71 30.24 12.03
CA HIS A 84 -30.96 29.46 13.02
C HIS A 84 -31.34 27.96 13.07
N CYS A 85 -32.05 27.46 12.05
CA CYS A 85 -32.29 26.04 11.91
C CYS A 85 -31.01 25.35 11.45
N TYR A 86 -30.83 24.09 11.85
CA TYR A 86 -29.60 23.38 11.52
C TYR A 86 -29.89 21.92 11.10
N SER A 87 -28.92 21.37 10.41
CA SER A 87 -28.85 19.94 10.10
C SER A 87 -27.47 19.40 10.43
N VAL A 88 -27.42 18.11 10.78
CA VAL A 88 -26.18 17.39 11.05
C VAL A 88 -26.04 16.22 10.10
N THR A 89 -24.85 16.05 9.55
CA THR A 89 -24.50 14.87 8.75
C THR A 89 -23.11 14.38 9.12
N SER A 90 -22.76 13.16 8.69
CA SER A 90 -21.45 12.59 8.96
C SER A 90 -20.98 11.68 7.83
N VAL A 91 -19.67 11.50 7.77
CA VAL A 91 -19.00 10.54 6.87
C VAL A 91 -17.95 9.78 7.67
N SER A 92 -17.71 8.53 7.30
CA SER A 92 -16.62 7.72 7.85
C SER A 92 -15.47 7.68 6.84
N VAL A 93 -14.27 8.00 7.29
CA VAL A 93 -13.01 7.86 6.53
C VAL A 93 -12.28 6.65 7.07
N THR A 94 -11.92 5.73 6.21
CA THR A 94 -11.05 4.59 6.55
C THR A 94 -9.58 4.97 6.38
N LYS A 95 -8.69 4.37 7.17
CA LYS A 95 -7.23 4.52 7.04
C LYS A 95 -6.60 3.14 7.11
N ASP A 96 -5.87 2.78 6.07
CA ASP A 96 -5.00 1.61 6.04
C ASP A 96 -3.65 1.99 5.42
N VAL A 97 -2.61 1.95 6.23
CA VAL A 97 -1.22 2.24 5.88
C VAL A 97 -0.31 1.10 6.31
N ILE A 98 -0.86 -0.10 6.45
CA ILE A 98 -0.12 -1.30 6.85
C ILE A 98 0.52 -1.93 5.62
N ALA A 99 1.84 -2.00 5.62
CA ALA A 99 2.59 -2.65 4.55
C ALA A 99 2.47 -4.18 4.62
N PRO A 100 2.56 -4.89 3.48
CA PRO A 100 2.58 -6.34 3.45
C PRO A 100 3.70 -6.94 4.29
N THR A 101 3.46 -8.06 4.95
CA THR A 101 4.53 -8.89 5.52
C THR A 101 5.06 -9.85 4.45
N ILE A 102 6.39 -10.01 4.37
CA ILE A 102 7.05 -10.79 3.32
C ILE A 102 7.96 -11.85 3.97
N SER A 103 7.97 -13.06 3.39
CA SER A 103 8.91 -14.12 3.75
C SER A 103 9.43 -14.80 2.49
N ILE A 104 10.75 -14.96 2.40
CA ILE A 104 11.44 -15.77 1.39
C ILE A 104 12.12 -16.92 2.14
N PRO A 105 11.80 -18.19 1.83
CA PRO A 105 12.54 -19.35 2.36
C PRO A 105 14.02 -19.32 1.95
N ALA A 106 14.86 -20.02 2.69
CA ALA A 106 16.25 -20.22 2.28
C ALA A 106 16.32 -20.89 0.90
N VAL A 107 17.27 -20.44 0.09
CA VAL A 107 17.49 -20.91 -1.29
C VAL A 107 18.81 -21.67 -1.31
N GLU A 108 18.81 -22.83 -1.92
CA GLU A 108 20.02 -23.67 -2.07
C GLU A 108 20.99 -23.04 -3.10
N GLN A 109 22.23 -23.47 -3.04
CA GLN A 109 23.26 -23.05 -3.98
C GLN A 109 22.99 -23.61 -5.38
N ILE A 110 23.33 -22.84 -6.40
CA ILE A 110 23.42 -23.32 -7.78
C ILE A 110 24.75 -24.02 -7.96
N ASP A 111 24.71 -25.28 -8.42
CA ASP A 111 25.88 -26.13 -8.62
C ASP A 111 25.83 -26.84 -9.98
N CYS A 112 26.77 -27.76 -10.22
CA CYS A 112 26.85 -28.53 -11.46
C CYS A 112 25.65 -29.48 -11.68
N THR A 113 24.92 -29.86 -10.63
CA THR A 113 23.74 -30.72 -10.68
C THR A 113 22.45 -29.93 -10.72
N THR A 114 22.39 -28.84 -9.96
CA THR A 114 21.24 -27.94 -9.85
C THR A 114 21.58 -26.61 -10.49
N GLN A 115 21.35 -26.52 -11.79
CA GLN A 115 21.77 -25.36 -12.62
C GLN A 115 20.86 -24.12 -12.47
N THR A 116 19.71 -24.28 -11.85
CA THR A 116 18.75 -23.20 -11.59
C THR A 116 18.13 -23.33 -10.22
N GLN A 117 17.75 -22.21 -9.63
CA GLN A 117 17.00 -22.17 -8.39
C GLN A 117 15.68 -21.41 -8.57
N THR A 118 14.64 -21.87 -7.89
CA THR A 118 13.36 -21.15 -7.83
C THR A 118 13.28 -20.40 -6.50
N ILE A 119 13.16 -19.09 -6.57
CA ILE A 119 12.93 -18.21 -5.43
C ILE A 119 11.44 -17.94 -5.34
N SER A 120 10.80 -18.32 -4.25
CA SER A 120 9.38 -18.08 -4.01
C SER A 120 9.20 -17.13 -2.84
N VAL A 121 8.26 -16.20 -2.96
CA VAL A 121 7.90 -15.27 -1.90
C VAL A 121 6.50 -15.55 -1.39
N SER A 122 6.34 -15.56 -0.07
CA SER A 122 5.04 -15.54 0.60
C SER A 122 4.79 -14.15 1.15
N ALA A 123 3.62 -13.61 0.86
CA ALA A 123 3.19 -12.32 1.36
C ALA A 123 1.82 -12.43 2.02
N SER A 124 1.57 -11.63 3.05
CA SER A 124 0.23 -11.48 3.63
C SER A 124 -0.10 -10.02 3.88
N VAL A 125 -1.38 -9.69 3.65
CA VAL A 125 -1.99 -8.37 3.87
C VAL A 125 -3.17 -8.51 4.82
N THR A 126 -3.55 -7.43 5.49
CA THR A 126 -4.58 -7.44 6.54
C THR A 126 -6.00 -7.49 6.00
N ASN A 127 -6.23 -7.04 4.78
CA ASN A 127 -7.55 -6.83 4.17
C ASN A 127 -7.93 -7.84 3.07
N GLY A 128 -7.02 -8.74 2.68
CA GLY A 128 -7.28 -9.81 1.72
C GLY A 128 -7.43 -9.38 0.26
N ALA A 129 -7.08 -8.16 -0.08
CA ALA A 129 -7.20 -7.60 -1.44
C ALA A 129 -6.20 -8.16 -2.45
N GLY A 130 -5.23 -8.95 -2.01
CA GLY A 130 -4.16 -9.47 -2.84
C GLY A 130 -2.97 -8.52 -2.97
N VAL A 131 -1.90 -9.05 -3.57
CA VAL A 131 -0.64 -8.32 -3.71
C VAL A 131 -0.13 -8.39 -5.15
N SER A 132 0.69 -7.42 -5.53
CA SER A 132 1.50 -7.44 -6.76
C SER A 132 2.98 -7.54 -6.41
N TYR A 133 3.75 -8.10 -7.34
CA TYR A 133 5.19 -8.36 -7.17
C TYR A 133 5.97 -7.62 -8.24
N LEU A 134 7.18 -7.16 -7.87
CA LEU A 134 8.17 -6.65 -8.80
C LEU A 134 9.56 -7.08 -8.34
N TRP A 135 10.17 -8.00 -9.08
CA TRP A 135 11.52 -8.48 -8.83
C TRP A 135 12.58 -7.57 -9.47
N SER A 136 13.79 -7.60 -8.93
CA SER A 136 14.97 -6.93 -9.55
C SER A 136 15.25 -7.41 -10.98
N THR A 137 14.74 -8.57 -11.37
CA THR A 137 14.78 -9.15 -12.72
C THR A 137 13.62 -8.71 -13.61
N ASN A 138 12.76 -7.80 -13.17
CA ASN A 138 11.50 -7.39 -13.79
C ASN A 138 10.42 -8.50 -13.85
N GLY A 139 10.57 -9.59 -13.11
CA GLY A 139 9.50 -10.57 -12.91
C GLY A 139 8.37 -10.00 -12.06
N ASN A 140 7.13 -10.40 -12.32
CA ASN A 140 5.92 -9.92 -11.63
C ASN A 140 5.10 -11.04 -10.96
N GLU A 141 5.64 -12.25 -10.92
CA GLU A 141 5.02 -13.40 -10.29
C GLU A 141 5.49 -13.59 -8.84
N SER A 142 4.79 -14.42 -8.06
CA SER A 142 5.19 -14.77 -6.69
C SER A 142 6.47 -15.60 -6.62
N SER A 143 7.01 -16.05 -7.76
CA SER A 143 8.27 -16.77 -7.84
C SER A 143 9.01 -16.46 -9.12
N ILE A 144 10.35 -16.54 -9.07
CA ILE A 144 11.24 -16.47 -10.22
C ILE A 144 12.19 -17.64 -10.25
N THR A 145 12.65 -18.02 -11.44
CA THR A 145 13.72 -19.01 -11.62
C THR A 145 14.98 -18.28 -12.08
N VAL A 146 16.08 -18.54 -11.40
CA VAL A 146 17.38 -17.89 -11.63
C VAL A 146 18.46 -18.94 -11.91
N SER A 147 19.46 -18.57 -12.73
CA SER A 147 20.60 -19.42 -13.13
C SER A 147 21.94 -18.87 -12.67
N ASP A 148 21.95 -17.72 -12.05
CA ASP A 148 23.18 -17.04 -11.61
C ASP A 148 23.17 -16.75 -10.11
N GLY A 149 24.38 -16.71 -9.53
CA GLY A 149 24.58 -16.28 -8.16
C GLY A 149 24.54 -14.76 -8.10
N ASP A 150 23.58 -14.21 -7.35
CA ASP A 150 23.40 -12.77 -7.14
C ASP A 150 22.47 -12.51 -5.95
N ILE A 151 22.24 -11.23 -5.66
CA ILE A 151 21.21 -10.78 -4.71
C ILE A 151 19.94 -10.44 -5.49
N TYR A 152 18.89 -11.19 -5.24
CA TYR A 152 17.58 -10.97 -5.85
C TYR A 152 16.66 -10.27 -4.85
N SER A 153 16.13 -9.12 -5.23
CA SER A 153 15.17 -8.38 -4.42
C SER A 153 13.79 -8.41 -5.03
N VAL A 154 12.77 -8.35 -4.17
CA VAL A 154 11.37 -8.24 -4.56
C VAL A 154 10.68 -7.13 -3.78
N THR A 155 9.94 -6.29 -4.49
CA THR A 155 8.96 -5.37 -3.93
C THR A 155 7.59 -6.03 -3.99
N VAL A 156 6.90 -6.07 -2.87
CA VAL A 156 5.52 -6.57 -2.76
C VAL A 156 4.64 -5.40 -2.36
N THR A 157 3.63 -5.11 -3.17
CA THR A 157 2.68 -4.00 -2.96
C THR A 157 1.30 -4.55 -2.67
N ASP A 158 0.65 -4.07 -1.62
CA ASP A 158 -0.76 -4.31 -1.35
C ASP A 158 -1.62 -3.55 -2.37
N ASN A 159 -2.52 -4.25 -3.05
CA ASN A 159 -3.32 -3.69 -4.13
C ASN A 159 -4.48 -2.79 -3.62
N ASP A 160 -4.79 -2.83 -2.33
CA ASP A 160 -5.84 -2.01 -1.72
C ASP A 160 -5.30 -0.66 -1.21
N ASN A 161 -4.26 -0.70 -0.39
CA ASN A 161 -3.74 0.49 0.29
C ASN A 161 -2.44 1.04 -0.32
N HIS A 162 -1.92 0.41 -1.40
CA HIS A 162 -0.70 0.77 -2.13
C HIS A 162 0.58 0.83 -1.27
N CYS A 163 0.53 0.30 -0.05
CA CYS A 163 1.70 0.12 0.79
C CYS A 163 2.57 -1.00 0.25
N TYR A 164 3.87 -0.89 0.40
CA TYR A 164 4.79 -1.90 -0.09
C TYR A 164 5.85 -2.26 0.94
N SER A 165 6.39 -3.46 0.78
CA SER A 165 7.58 -3.93 1.48
C SER A 165 8.61 -4.44 0.47
N VAL A 166 9.88 -4.40 0.85
CA VAL A 166 10.99 -4.90 0.03
C VAL A 166 11.80 -5.89 0.85
N THR A 167 12.18 -7.00 0.22
CA THR A 167 13.12 -7.96 0.81
C THR A 167 14.06 -8.49 -0.25
N SER A 168 15.13 -9.15 0.14
CA SER A 168 16.10 -9.75 -0.77
C SER A 168 16.62 -11.08 -0.23
N VAL A 169 17.11 -11.90 -1.15
CA VAL A 169 17.80 -13.17 -0.87
C VAL A 169 19.05 -13.26 -1.71
N SER A 170 20.12 -13.79 -1.14
CA SER A 170 21.37 -14.09 -1.86
C SER A 170 21.35 -15.53 -2.33
N VAL A 171 21.58 -15.74 -3.63
CA VAL A 171 21.80 -17.05 -4.24
C VAL A 171 23.29 -17.16 -4.53
N THR A 172 23.91 -18.24 -4.06
CA THR A 172 25.32 -18.55 -4.36
C THR A 172 25.39 -19.50 -5.56
N LYS A 173 26.47 -19.41 -6.33
CA LYS A 173 26.72 -20.29 -7.46
C LYS A 173 28.15 -20.82 -7.41
N ASP A 174 28.27 -22.12 -7.45
CA ASP A 174 29.55 -22.83 -7.63
C ASP A 174 29.40 -23.95 -8.64
N VAL A 175 29.97 -23.75 -9.81
CA VAL A 175 29.97 -24.68 -10.95
C VAL A 175 31.41 -25.01 -11.36
N ALA A 176 32.39 -24.79 -10.48
CA ALA A 176 33.78 -25.09 -10.73
C ALA A 176 33.99 -26.61 -10.82
N THR A 177 34.52 -27.06 -11.94
CA THR A 177 34.85 -28.46 -12.12
C THR A 177 36.27 -28.75 -11.60
N PRO A 178 36.50 -29.92 -10.94
CA PRO A 178 37.83 -30.32 -10.57
C PRO A 178 38.76 -30.44 -11.78
N THR A 179 39.97 -29.95 -11.64
CA THR A 179 41.02 -30.18 -12.63
C THR A 179 41.69 -31.52 -12.36
N ILE A 180 41.74 -32.40 -13.36
CA ILE A 180 42.39 -33.71 -13.26
C ILE A 180 43.63 -33.71 -14.10
N ASN A 181 44.73 -34.13 -13.52
CA ASN A 181 46.01 -34.33 -14.21
C ASN A 181 46.56 -35.72 -13.92
N ILE A 182 46.86 -36.49 -14.95
CA ILE A 182 47.57 -37.75 -14.88
C ILE A 182 48.96 -37.53 -15.45
N PRO A 183 50.02 -37.51 -14.64
CA PRO A 183 51.37 -37.39 -15.13
C PRO A 183 51.76 -38.54 -16.07
N ALA A 184 52.69 -38.28 -17.01
CA ALA A 184 53.22 -39.29 -17.85
C ALA A 184 53.89 -40.38 -16.99
N VAL A 185 53.67 -41.63 -17.37
CA VAL A 185 54.26 -42.81 -16.70
C VAL A 185 55.31 -43.43 -17.59
N GLU A 186 56.36 -43.98 -16.98
CA GLU A 186 57.43 -44.70 -17.65
C GLU A 186 56.89 -46.02 -18.26
N GLN A 187 57.58 -46.48 -19.30
CA GLN A 187 57.26 -47.75 -19.90
C GLN A 187 57.53 -48.93 -18.98
N ILE A 188 56.66 -49.92 -18.95
CA ILE A 188 56.89 -51.18 -18.30
C ILE A 188 57.87 -51.98 -19.18
N ASP A 189 58.98 -52.44 -18.58
CA ASP A 189 60.00 -53.21 -19.26
C ASP A 189 60.43 -54.43 -18.42
N CYS A 190 61.49 -55.15 -18.83
CA CYS A 190 61.97 -56.35 -18.13
C CYS A 190 62.56 -56.04 -16.72
N THR A 191 62.89 -54.78 -16.43
CA THR A 191 63.45 -54.36 -15.14
C THR A 191 62.37 -53.70 -14.28
N THR A 192 61.41 -53.00 -14.90
CA THR A 192 60.28 -52.35 -14.22
C THR A 192 58.98 -53.04 -14.60
N GLN A 193 58.60 -54.00 -13.80
CA GLN A 193 57.46 -54.89 -14.06
C GLN A 193 56.09 -54.29 -13.65
N THR A 194 56.07 -53.22 -12.90
CA THR A 194 54.83 -52.56 -12.43
C THR A 194 55.04 -51.05 -12.46
N GLN A 195 54.00 -50.35 -12.81
CA GLN A 195 53.93 -48.89 -12.74
C GLN A 195 52.75 -48.44 -11.89
N THR A 196 52.96 -47.41 -11.07
CA THR A 196 51.85 -46.76 -10.31
C THR A 196 51.38 -45.55 -11.10
N ILE A 197 50.11 -45.53 -11.41
CA ILE A 197 49.45 -44.39 -12.05
C ILE A 197 48.83 -43.58 -10.94
N THR A 198 49.22 -42.32 -10.80
CA THR A 198 48.68 -41.38 -9.82
C THR A 198 47.80 -40.37 -10.51
N VAL A 199 46.60 -40.17 -10.04
CA VAL A 199 45.72 -39.11 -10.46
C VAL A 199 45.89 -37.96 -9.51
N ASN A 200 46.33 -36.81 -10.04
CA ASN A 200 46.35 -35.56 -9.28
C ASN A 200 45.07 -34.77 -9.62
N HIS A 201 44.46 -34.19 -8.65
CA HIS A 201 43.30 -33.33 -8.82
C HIS A 201 43.42 -32.06 -7.99
N THR A 202 42.79 -31.01 -8.44
CA THR A 202 42.62 -29.74 -7.70
C THR A 202 41.17 -29.34 -7.70
N ILE A 203 40.65 -28.96 -6.55
CA ILE A 203 39.35 -28.35 -6.36
C ILE A 203 39.54 -26.91 -5.92
N THR A 204 38.66 -26.02 -6.34
CA THR A 204 38.80 -24.55 -6.08
C THR A 204 38.20 -24.13 -4.76
N ASN A 205 37.31 -24.92 -4.18
CA ASN A 205 36.50 -24.56 -3.00
C ASN A 205 36.75 -25.45 -1.76
N ASN A 206 37.72 -26.29 -1.75
CA ASN A 206 38.21 -27.07 -0.57
C ASN A 206 37.11 -27.93 0.15
N ASP A 207 36.04 -28.31 -0.56
CA ASP A 207 34.93 -29.07 0.02
C ASP A 207 35.17 -30.59 0.13
N GLY A 208 36.37 -31.05 -0.16
CA GLY A 208 36.80 -32.45 -0.08
C GLY A 208 36.40 -33.27 -1.32
N VAL A 209 37.09 -34.38 -1.54
CA VAL A 209 36.85 -35.40 -2.57
C VAL A 209 36.65 -36.74 -1.90
#